data_6df649f33d94c809773baa58025ebdcc
#
_entry.id   6df649f33d94c809773baa58025ebdcc
#
_cell.length_a   1.000
_cell.length_b   1.000
_cell.length_c   1.000
_cell.angle_alpha   90.00
_cell.angle_beta   90.00
_cell.angle_gamma   90.00
#
_symmetry.space_group_name_H-M   'P 1'
#
loop_
_entity.id
_entity.type
_entity.pdbx_description
1 polymer ?
#
loop_
_entity_poly.entity_id
_entity_poly.type
_entity_poly.pdbx_seq_one_letter_code
_entity_poly.pdbx_strand_id
1 'polypeptide(L)'
;MDTKILLENGTNELEVLEFELDGNAYGINVAKIKEIIPYQKVTPVPNSHPSIEGIFMPRDTMITAIDLKNCLQRGVSEEGGLFIITNFNKLDIAFHVDAVKGIHRISWEQIIKPGATVSTSEDSISTGIVKLDNRLVIILDFEKIVTEVNPETGLKLSEIEAMGERSRFDYTIL
;
A
#
# COMPACT_ATOMS: atom_id res chain seq x y z
N MET A 1 3.24 1.31 20.16
CA MET A 1 1.83 1.18 20.54
C MET A 1 1.30 -0.23 20.33
N ASP A 2 1.34 -0.67 19.09
CA ASP A 2 0.86 -2.01 18.79
C ASP A 2 1.68 -3.09 19.49
N THR A 3 2.98 -2.87 19.61
CA THR A 3 3.85 -3.79 20.32
C THR A 3 3.41 -3.96 21.78
N LYS A 4 3.03 -2.86 22.40
CA LYS A 4 2.57 -2.90 23.77
C LYS A 4 1.27 -3.69 23.91
N ILE A 5 0.36 -3.50 22.96
CA ILE A 5 -0.90 -4.23 22.94
C ILE A 5 -0.64 -5.72 22.74
N LEU A 6 0.26 -6.06 21.83
CA LEU A 6 0.64 -7.44 21.58
C LEU A 6 1.25 -8.09 22.81
N LEU A 7 2.09 -7.37 23.54
CA LEU A 7 2.68 -7.86 24.76
C LEU A 7 1.62 -8.09 25.84
N GLU A 8 0.65 -7.19 25.92
CA GLU A 8 -0.44 -7.35 26.86
C GLU A 8 -1.27 -8.60 26.57
N ASN A 9 -1.41 -8.91 25.29
CA ASN A 9 -2.13 -10.11 24.88
C ASN A 9 -1.28 -11.37 24.95
N GLY A 10 -0.04 -11.25 25.44
CA GLY A 10 0.85 -12.38 25.56
C GLY A 10 1.44 -12.85 24.25
N THR A 11 1.29 -12.06 23.21
CA THR A 11 1.86 -12.40 21.90
C THR A 11 2.87 -11.35 21.48
N ASN A 12 3.95 -11.82 20.86
CA ASN A 12 4.96 -10.94 20.28
C ASN A 12 5.02 -11.22 18.78
N GLU A 13 3.87 -11.46 18.19
CA GLU A 13 3.77 -11.90 16.82
C GLU A 13 2.91 -10.94 16.01
N LEU A 14 3.16 -10.94 14.70
CA LEU A 14 2.29 -10.25 13.76
C LEU A 14 2.08 -11.17 12.56
N GLU A 15 1.03 -10.88 11.81
CA GLU A 15 0.77 -11.59 10.57
C GLU A 15 1.16 -10.70 9.40
N VAL A 16 1.92 -11.27 8.48
CA VAL A 16 2.43 -10.57 7.32
C VAL A 16 1.90 -11.24 6.06
N LEU A 17 1.31 -10.46 5.18
CA LEU A 17 0.93 -10.93 3.86
C LEU A 17 2.14 -10.83 2.96
N GLU A 18 2.59 -11.95 2.44
CA GLU A 18 3.67 -11.96 1.46
C GLU A 18 3.10 -11.78 0.07
N PHE A 19 3.65 -10.84 -0.65
CA PHE A 19 3.29 -10.61 -2.05
C PHE A 19 4.55 -10.48 -2.90
N GLU A 20 4.36 -10.51 -4.19
CA GLU A 20 5.47 -10.54 -5.12
C GLU A 20 5.40 -9.38 -6.09
N LEU A 21 6.55 -8.78 -6.34
CA LEU A 21 6.75 -7.78 -7.37
C LEU A 21 8.03 -8.13 -8.10
N ASP A 22 7.94 -8.32 -9.41
CA ASP A 22 9.12 -8.61 -10.24
C ASP A 22 9.93 -9.80 -9.73
N GLY A 23 9.26 -10.81 -9.20
CA GLY A 23 9.92 -12.00 -8.67
C GLY A 23 10.54 -11.82 -7.29
N ASN A 24 10.42 -10.65 -6.68
CA ASN A 24 10.94 -10.40 -5.35
C ASN A 24 9.82 -10.43 -4.31
N ALA A 25 10.14 -10.88 -3.12
CA ALA A 25 9.17 -11.05 -2.04
C ALA A 25 9.12 -9.81 -1.14
N TYR A 26 7.93 -9.33 -0.92
CA TYR A 26 7.64 -8.21 -0.02
C TYR A 26 6.52 -8.61 0.92
N GLY A 27 6.39 -7.88 2.00
CA GLY A 27 5.34 -8.15 2.96
C GLY A 27 4.71 -6.88 3.52
N ILE A 28 3.48 -7.04 3.97
CA ILE A 28 2.75 -5.97 4.64
C ILE A 28 2.02 -6.58 5.83
N ASN A 29 1.93 -5.80 6.91
CA ASN A 29 1.16 -6.21 8.07
C ASN A 29 -0.31 -6.40 7.68
N VAL A 30 -0.83 -7.58 7.95
CA VAL A 30 -2.22 -7.94 7.60
C VAL A 30 -3.23 -6.97 8.22
N ALA A 31 -2.92 -6.42 9.39
CA ALA A 31 -3.82 -5.49 10.07
C ALA A 31 -4.12 -4.24 9.24
N LYS A 32 -3.30 -3.93 8.25
CA LYS A 32 -3.50 -2.77 7.39
C LYS A 32 -4.41 -3.09 6.20
N ILE A 33 -4.70 -4.34 5.94
CA ILE A 33 -5.41 -4.78 4.73
C ILE A 33 -6.91 -4.79 4.97
N LYS A 34 -7.63 -4.18 4.04
CA LYS A 34 -9.09 -4.23 4.04
C LYS A 34 -9.59 -5.38 3.20
N GLU A 35 -9.07 -5.52 1.98
CA GLU A 35 -9.42 -6.65 1.12
C GLU A 35 -8.39 -6.75 -0.02
N ILE A 36 -8.44 -7.88 -0.71
CA ILE A 36 -7.59 -8.14 -1.87
C ILE A 36 -8.52 -8.50 -3.02
N ILE A 37 -8.34 -7.83 -4.15
CA ILE A 37 -9.19 -8.05 -5.33
C ILE A 37 -8.32 -8.22 -6.57
N PRO A 38 -8.86 -8.87 -7.61
CA PRO A 38 -8.15 -8.92 -8.89
C PRO A 38 -7.97 -7.52 -9.47
N TYR A 39 -6.95 -7.36 -10.29
CA TYR A 39 -6.71 -6.10 -10.99
C TYR A 39 -7.95 -5.68 -11.77
N GLN A 40 -8.22 -4.38 -11.76
CA GLN A 40 -9.24 -3.76 -12.60
C GLN A 40 -8.59 -2.59 -13.31
N LYS A 41 -9.05 -2.33 -14.51
CA LYS A 41 -8.51 -1.20 -15.26
C LYS A 41 -8.78 0.10 -14.53
N VAL A 42 -7.76 0.94 -14.44
CA VAL A 42 -7.83 2.22 -13.74
C VAL A 42 -7.94 3.35 -14.74
N THR A 43 -8.49 4.47 -14.28
CA THR A 43 -8.55 5.70 -15.06
C THR A 43 -7.41 6.60 -14.59
N PRO A 44 -6.45 6.93 -15.48
CA PRO A 44 -5.34 7.80 -15.07
C PRO A 44 -5.83 9.17 -14.63
N VAL A 45 -5.17 9.72 -13.63
CA VAL A 45 -5.47 11.05 -13.12
C VAL A 45 -4.40 12.01 -13.63
N PRO A 46 -4.79 13.05 -14.37
CA PRO A 46 -3.82 14.01 -14.89
C PRO A 46 -3.06 14.72 -13.77
N ASN A 47 -1.78 14.94 -14.01
CA ASN A 47 -0.89 15.66 -13.08
C ASN A 47 -0.76 15.02 -11.71
N SER A 48 -1.04 13.73 -11.61
CA SER A 48 -0.83 13.00 -10.37
C SER A 48 0.62 12.54 -10.27
N HIS A 49 1.00 12.08 -9.07
CA HIS A 49 2.33 11.52 -8.85
C HIS A 49 2.55 10.34 -9.77
N PRO A 50 3.78 10.16 -10.31
CA PRO A 50 4.05 9.05 -11.23
C PRO A 50 3.71 7.67 -10.69
N SER A 51 3.75 7.48 -9.38
CA SER A 51 3.40 6.19 -8.77
C SER A 51 1.91 5.97 -8.65
N ILE A 52 1.09 6.98 -8.92
CA ILE A 52 -0.36 6.80 -8.94
C ILE A 52 -0.75 6.26 -10.30
N GLU A 53 -1.24 5.03 -10.30
CA GLU A 53 -1.66 4.36 -11.53
C GLU A 53 -2.95 4.95 -12.07
N GLY A 54 -3.85 5.31 -11.17
CA GLY A 54 -5.12 5.89 -11.53
C GLY A 54 -6.14 5.69 -10.44
N ILE A 55 -7.40 5.86 -10.79
CA ILE A 55 -8.52 5.63 -9.88
C ILE A 55 -9.48 4.62 -10.50
N PHE A 56 -10.20 3.90 -9.65
CA PHE A 56 -11.24 2.98 -10.09
C PHE A 56 -12.32 2.89 -9.02
N MET A 57 -13.44 2.32 -9.37
CA MET A 57 -14.61 2.33 -8.52
C MET A 57 -15.27 0.96 -8.58
N PRO A 58 -14.79 -0.01 -7.79
CA PRO A 58 -15.27 -1.37 -7.88
C PRO A 58 -16.73 -1.54 -7.42
N ARG A 59 -17.16 -0.67 -6.54
CA ARG A 59 -18.57 -0.62 -6.09
C ARG A 59 -19.00 0.83 -6.12
N ASP A 60 -19.19 1.45 -4.98
CA ASP A 60 -19.54 2.86 -4.93
C ASP A 60 -18.44 3.72 -4.32
N THR A 61 -17.32 3.11 -4.03
CA THR A 61 -16.19 3.79 -3.41
C THR A 61 -15.09 4.02 -4.42
N MET A 62 -14.66 5.27 -4.53
CA MET A 62 -13.52 5.61 -5.38
C MET A 62 -12.24 5.22 -4.68
N ILE A 63 -11.39 4.49 -5.39
CA ILE A 63 -10.14 3.99 -4.85
C ILE A 63 -9.00 4.48 -5.72
N THR A 64 -7.94 4.98 -5.07
CA THR A 64 -6.71 5.36 -5.75
C THR A 64 -5.79 4.17 -5.81
N ALA A 65 -5.31 3.85 -7.01
CA ALA A 65 -4.38 2.75 -7.21
C ALA A 65 -2.95 3.28 -7.26
N ILE A 66 -2.09 2.68 -6.46
CA ILE A 66 -0.67 3.00 -6.42
C ILE A 66 0.11 1.86 -7.04
N ASP A 67 0.99 2.20 -7.97
CA ASP A 67 1.89 1.27 -8.61
C ASP A 67 3.11 1.05 -7.72
N LEU A 68 3.14 -0.06 -7.01
CA LEU A 68 4.26 -0.35 -6.11
C LEU A 68 5.58 -0.53 -6.84
N LYS A 69 5.57 -1.06 -8.05
CA LYS A 69 6.82 -1.17 -8.80
C LYS A 69 7.45 0.18 -9.02
N ASN A 70 6.62 1.16 -9.37
CA ASN A 70 7.11 2.51 -9.57
C ASN A 70 7.60 3.13 -8.26
N CYS A 71 6.89 2.88 -7.16
CA CYS A 71 7.32 3.35 -5.84
C CYS A 71 8.69 2.81 -5.46
N LEU A 72 8.98 1.57 -5.84
CA LEU A 72 10.24 0.91 -5.53
C LEU A 72 11.28 1.11 -6.62
N GLN A 73 10.98 1.98 -7.59
CA GLN A 73 11.88 2.31 -8.70
C GLN A 73 12.27 1.08 -9.53
N ARG A 74 11.31 0.19 -9.73
CA ARG A 74 11.51 -1.03 -10.50
C ARG A 74 10.73 -1.04 -11.81
N GLY A 75 10.35 0.13 -12.29
CA GLY A 75 9.62 0.25 -13.53
C GLY A 75 8.15 0.52 -13.31
N VAL A 76 7.34 0.10 -14.25
CA VAL A 76 5.90 0.33 -14.24
C VAL A 76 5.19 -1.00 -14.31
N SER A 77 4.13 -1.15 -13.52
CA SER A 77 3.33 -2.37 -13.53
C SER A 77 2.54 -2.50 -14.82
N GLU A 78 2.45 -3.73 -15.30
CA GLU A 78 1.58 -4.05 -16.42
C GLU A 78 0.19 -4.37 -15.90
N GLU A 79 -0.77 -4.47 -16.80
CA GLU A 79 -2.11 -4.90 -16.42
C GLU A 79 -2.07 -6.32 -15.89
N GLY A 80 -2.96 -6.60 -14.96
CA GLY A 80 -3.02 -7.90 -14.32
C GLY A 80 -2.55 -7.86 -12.89
N GLY A 81 -2.48 -9.02 -12.27
CA GLY A 81 -2.14 -9.14 -10.86
C GLY A 81 -3.30 -8.83 -9.95
N LEU A 82 -2.99 -8.24 -8.81
CA LEU A 82 -3.96 -8.01 -7.75
C LEU A 82 -3.82 -6.61 -7.18
N PHE A 83 -4.90 -6.13 -6.58
CA PHE A 83 -4.87 -4.93 -5.75
C PHE A 83 -5.02 -5.33 -4.29
N ILE A 84 -4.11 -4.86 -3.46
CA ILE A 84 -4.24 -4.95 -2.00
C ILE A 84 -4.85 -3.63 -1.54
N ILE A 85 -6.08 -3.69 -1.06
CA ILE A 85 -6.82 -2.49 -0.66
C ILE A 85 -6.64 -2.26 0.83
N THR A 86 -6.23 -1.04 1.16
CA THR A 86 -6.02 -0.60 2.52
C THR A 86 -6.85 0.65 2.77
N ASN A 87 -7.04 0.98 4.03
CA ASN A 87 -7.75 2.21 4.39
C ASN A 87 -6.85 3.04 5.30
N PHE A 88 -6.58 4.27 4.90
CA PHE A 88 -5.80 5.21 5.68
C PHE A 88 -6.59 6.50 5.79
N ASN A 89 -6.90 6.90 7.03
CA ASN A 89 -7.61 8.16 7.26
C ASN A 89 -8.88 8.28 6.42
N LYS A 90 -9.65 7.18 6.37
CA LYS A 90 -10.91 7.11 5.61
C LYS A 90 -10.74 7.11 4.10
N LEU A 91 -9.50 6.98 3.61
CA LEU A 91 -9.24 6.85 2.19
C LEU A 91 -8.91 5.41 1.87
N ASP A 92 -9.56 4.87 0.86
CA ASP A 92 -9.23 3.55 0.35
C ASP A 92 -8.15 3.70 -0.71
N ILE A 93 -7.04 2.99 -0.46
CA ILE A 93 -5.89 3.01 -1.36
C ILE A 93 -5.61 1.57 -1.76
N ALA A 94 -5.45 1.35 -3.06
CA ALA A 94 -5.11 0.03 -3.59
C ALA A 94 -3.66 0.02 -4.02
N PHE A 95 -2.95 -1.03 -3.63
CA PHE A 95 -1.56 -1.22 -4.03
C PHE A 95 -1.49 -2.34 -5.04
N HIS A 96 -0.97 -2.03 -6.21
CA HIS A 96 -0.88 -2.97 -7.31
C HIS A 96 0.32 -3.88 -7.14
N VAL A 97 0.07 -5.19 -7.07
CA VAL A 97 1.11 -6.21 -6.91
C VAL A 97 0.94 -7.28 -7.96
N ASP A 98 2.00 -8.05 -8.20
CA ASP A 98 1.96 -9.10 -9.21
C ASP A 98 1.23 -10.34 -8.73
N ALA A 99 1.46 -10.73 -7.48
CA ALA A 99 0.86 -11.93 -6.91
C ALA A 99 0.87 -11.85 -5.39
N VAL A 100 -0.01 -12.60 -4.77
CA VAL A 100 -0.04 -12.78 -3.32
C VAL A 100 0.36 -14.22 -3.04
N LYS A 101 1.30 -14.43 -2.11
CA LYS A 101 1.85 -15.74 -1.82
C LYS A 101 1.25 -16.41 -0.59
N GLY A 102 0.85 -15.62 0.40
CA GLY A 102 0.27 -16.18 1.60
C GLY A 102 0.50 -15.31 2.82
N ILE A 103 0.01 -15.79 3.95
CA ILE A 103 0.12 -15.07 5.21
C ILE A 103 1.06 -15.85 6.11
N HIS A 104 2.01 -15.14 6.72
CA HIS A 104 2.99 -15.73 7.62
C HIS A 104 2.88 -15.09 8.99
N ARG A 105 2.89 -15.93 10.02
CA ARG A 105 2.97 -15.44 11.38
C ARG A 105 4.44 -15.37 11.77
N ILE A 106 4.90 -14.20 12.15
CA ILE A 106 6.29 -13.99 12.51
C ILE A 106 6.38 -13.27 13.85
N SER A 107 7.53 -13.43 14.51
CA SER A 107 7.82 -12.68 15.73
C SER A 107 8.47 -11.35 15.38
N TRP A 108 8.13 -10.31 16.14
CA TRP A 108 8.79 -9.02 15.99
C TRP A 108 10.31 -9.15 16.11
N GLU A 109 10.78 -10.14 16.87
CA GLU A 109 12.20 -10.37 17.05
C GLU A 109 12.88 -10.88 15.77
N GLN A 110 12.12 -11.46 14.86
CA GLN A 110 12.67 -11.96 13.59
C GLN A 110 12.92 -10.84 12.59
N ILE A 111 12.38 -9.67 12.83
CA ILE A 111 12.48 -8.56 11.89
C ILE A 111 13.80 -7.84 12.11
N ILE A 112 14.61 -7.78 11.06
CA ILE A 112 15.87 -7.07 11.06
C ILE A 112 15.63 -5.69 10.49
N LYS A 113 15.99 -4.66 11.25
CA LYS A 113 15.81 -3.29 10.79
C LYS A 113 16.97 -2.93 9.85
N PRO A 114 16.67 -2.37 8.68
CA PRO A 114 17.71 -2.13 7.68
C PRO A 114 18.62 -0.94 7.95
N GLY A 115 18.24 -0.09 8.86
CA GLY A 115 18.90 1.22 9.03
C GLY A 115 20.38 1.23 9.34
N ALA A 116 20.96 0.10 9.76
CA ALA A 116 22.35 0.07 10.15
C ALA A 116 23.30 -0.09 8.97
N THR A 117 22.85 -0.67 7.88
CA THR A 117 23.72 -1.03 6.76
C THR A 117 23.32 -0.42 5.43
N VAL A 118 22.10 0.06 5.34
CA VAL A 118 21.57 0.62 4.10
C VAL A 118 21.03 2.00 4.39
N SER A 119 21.65 3.00 3.82
CA SER A 119 21.25 4.39 4.00
C SER A 119 20.74 4.91 2.66
N THR A 120 19.54 4.52 2.30
CA THR A 120 18.91 4.96 1.06
C THR A 120 17.54 5.54 1.38
N SER A 121 16.99 6.28 0.43
CA SER A 121 15.63 6.78 0.57
C SER A 121 14.60 5.67 0.69
N GLU A 122 14.94 4.48 0.24
CA GLU A 122 14.07 3.32 0.34
C GLU A 122 13.86 2.88 1.78
N ASP A 123 14.80 3.20 2.65
CA ASP A 123 14.68 2.86 4.07
C ASP A 123 13.45 3.49 4.71
N SER A 124 12.97 4.60 4.17
CA SER A 124 11.81 5.27 4.73
C SER A 124 10.53 4.47 4.55
N ILE A 125 10.46 3.61 3.55
CA ILE A 125 9.25 2.83 3.28
C ILE A 125 9.36 1.37 3.73
N SER A 126 10.53 0.95 4.18
CA SER A 126 10.75 -0.38 4.70
C SER A 126 10.77 -0.35 6.22
N THR A 127 9.99 -1.23 6.85
CA THR A 127 10.03 -1.37 8.30
C THR A 127 11.03 -2.42 8.75
N GLY A 128 11.44 -3.29 7.86
CA GLY A 128 12.40 -4.32 8.20
C GLY A 128 12.47 -5.43 7.17
N ILE A 129 13.31 -6.38 7.45
CA ILE A 129 13.52 -7.54 6.60
C ILE A 129 13.35 -8.79 7.46
N VAL A 130 12.66 -9.77 6.95
CA VAL A 130 12.50 -11.05 7.64
C VAL A 130 12.92 -12.18 6.71
N LYS A 131 13.55 -13.20 7.28
CA LYS A 131 13.93 -14.38 6.52
C LYS A 131 12.83 -15.43 6.69
N LEU A 132 12.26 -15.83 5.58
CA LEU A 132 11.22 -16.87 5.53
C LEU A 132 11.66 -17.94 4.54
N ASP A 133 11.83 -19.17 5.02
CA ASP A 133 12.14 -20.32 4.14
C ASP A 133 13.25 -20.03 3.13
N ASN A 134 14.39 -19.58 3.60
CA ASN A 134 15.57 -19.30 2.78
C ASN A 134 15.41 -18.11 1.81
N ARG A 135 14.37 -17.32 1.94
CA ARG A 135 14.23 -16.11 1.15
C ARG A 135 14.08 -14.90 2.07
N LEU A 136 14.48 -13.76 1.60
CA LEU A 136 14.34 -12.52 2.34
C LEU A 136 13.07 -11.82 1.87
N VAL A 137 12.28 -11.39 2.84
CA VAL A 137 11.04 -10.65 2.58
C VAL A 137 11.18 -9.27 3.19
N ILE A 138 11.05 -8.25 2.36
CA ILE A 138 11.13 -6.87 2.80
C ILE A 138 9.75 -6.43 3.25
N ILE A 139 9.63 -6.04 4.51
CA ILE A 139 8.37 -5.58 5.07
C ILE A 139 8.22 -4.10 4.76
N LEU A 140 7.13 -3.74 4.09
CA LEU A 140 6.86 -2.37 3.68
C LEU A 140 5.86 -1.72 4.61
N ASP A 141 6.00 -0.41 4.75
CA ASP A 141 5.04 0.43 5.48
C ASP A 141 4.21 1.19 4.46
N PHE A 142 3.00 0.71 4.22
CA PHE A 142 2.13 1.32 3.22
C PHE A 142 1.71 2.74 3.58
N GLU A 143 1.62 3.06 4.88
CA GLU A 143 1.32 4.43 5.29
C GLU A 143 2.41 5.39 4.86
N LYS A 144 3.67 4.97 5.03
CA LYS A 144 4.80 5.79 4.59
C LYS A 144 4.81 5.94 3.08
N ILE A 145 4.47 4.88 2.37
CA ILE A 145 4.39 4.95 0.92
C ILE A 145 3.34 5.97 0.49
N VAL A 146 2.17 5.91 1.09
CA VAL A 146 1.10 6.87 0.78
C VAL A 146 1.59 8.29 1.05
N THR A 147 2.24 8.51 2.18
CA THR A 147 2.76 9.82 2.55
C THR A 147 3.79 10.32 1.55
N GLU A 148 4.71 9.47 1.13
CA GLU A 148 5.77 9.85 0.19
C GLU A 148 5.26 10.07 -1.22
N VAL A 149 4.39 9.18 -1.67
CA VAL A 149 3.80 9.29 -3.01
C VAL A 149 3.05 10.59 -3.10
N ASN A 150 2.34 10.95 -2.04
CA ASN A 150 1.64 12.20 -2.05
C ASN A 150 1.16 12.63 -0.67
N PRO A 151 1.94 13.41 0.06
CA PRO A 151 1.45 14.00 1.30
C PRO A 151 0.20 14.86 1.05
N GLU A 152 0.06 15.37 -0.18
CA GLU A 152 -1.06 16.19 -0.59
C GLU A 152 -2.15 15.39 -1.30
N THR A 153 -1.89 14.15 -1.70
CA THR A 153 -2.90 13.34 -2.38
C THR A 153 -4.11 13.12 -1.51
N GLY A 154 -3.88 12.87 -0.22
CA GLY A 154 -4.99 12.75 0.71
C GLY A 154 -5.85 14.00 0.72
N LEU A 155 -5.20 15.17 0.74
CA LEU A 155 -5.91 16.44 0.68
C LEU A 155 -6.61 16.60 -0.65
N LYS A 156 -5.92 16.32 -1.75
CA LYS A 156 -6.54 16.43 -3.07
C LYS A 156 -7.70 15.47 -3.24
N LEU A 157 -7.58 14.25 -2.77
CA LEU A 157 -8.67 13.30 -2.83
C LEU A 157 -9.85 13.76 -1.99
N SER A 158 -9.57 14.30 -0.81
CA SER A 158 -10.62 14.87 0.03
C SER A 158 -11.29 16.06 -0.65
N GLU A 159 -10.50 16.88 -1.32
CA GLU A 159 -11.04 18.01 -2.08
C GLU A 159 -11.89 17.52 -3.25
N ILE A 160 -11.45 16.51 -3.95
CA ILE A 160 -12.20 15.92 -5.05
C ILE A 160 -13.53 15.37 -4.57
N GLU A 161 -13.53 14.68 -3.43
CA GLU A 161 -14.76 14.17 -2.85
C GLU A 161 -15.70 15.28 -2.45
N ALA A 162 -15.17 16.32 -1.82
CA ALA A 162 -15.95 17.49 -1.46
C ALA A 162 -16.50 18.19 -2.70
N MET A 163 -15.68 18.29 -3.73
CA MET A 163 -16.11 18.87 -5.01
C MET A 163 -17.15 17.99 -5.69
N GLY A 164 -17.01 16.67 -5.55
CA GLY A 164 -17.98 15.74 -6.08
C GLY A 164 -19.36 15.94 -5.47
N GLU A 165 -19.40 16.16 -4.18
CA GLU A 165 -20.66 16.48 -3.50
C GLU A 165 -21.23 17.81 -3.95
N ARG A 166 -20.37 18.81 -4.08
CA ARG A 166 -20.79 20.12 -4.55
C ARG A 166 -21.20 20.09 -6.01
N SER A 167 -20.48 19.37 -6.84
CA SER A 167 -20.76 19.36 -8.27
C SER A 167 -22.04 18.64 -8.62
N ARG A 168 -22.64 17.90 -7.71
CA ARG A 168 -23.99 17.44 -7.89
C ARG A 168 -24.96 18.59 -8.07
N PHE A 169 -24.59 19.75 -7.50
CA PHE A 169 -25.38 20.97 -7.66
C PHE A 169 -24.85 21.83 -8.79
N ASP A 170 -23.58 21.72 -9.10
CA ASP A 170 -22.92 22.57 -10.09
C ASP A 170 -23.02 22.03 -11.50
N TYR A 171 -23.24 20.76 -11.68
CA TYR A 171 -23.41 20.17 -13.02
C TYR A 171 -24.54 20.80 -13.80
N THR A 172 -25.50 21.31 -13.10
CA THR A 172 -26.61 21.98 -13.75
C THR A 172 -26.20 23.32 -14.35
N ILE A 173 -25.05 23.84 -13.93
CA ILE A 173 -24.52 25.11 -14.42
C ILE A 173 -23.69 24.89 -15.67
N LEU A 174 -23.13 23.72 -15.80
CA LEU A 174 -22.33 23.38 -16.94
C LEU A 174 -23.20 22.86 -18.08
#